data_747738c369d758ca9a27a17006755471
#
_entry.id   747738c369d758ca9a27a17006755471
#
_cell.length_a   1.000
_cell.length_b   1.000
_cell.length_c   1.000
_cell.angle_alpha   90.00
_cell.angle_beta   90.00
_cell.angle_gamma   90.00
#
_symmetry.space_group_name_H-M   'P 1'
#
loop_
_entity.id
_entity.type
_entity.pdbx_description
1 polymer ?
#
loop_
_entity_poly.entity_id
_entity_poly.type
_entity_poly.pdbx_seq_one_letter_code
_entity_poly.pdbx_strand_id
1 'polypeptide(L)'
;MIIDNHVHVGWFTDGYHSPREVWYSEMAAGIDGMAVSSTSTCAELYKVVVREMRELIRIGGNRIYPILWLTPKMMKRRYALPFMLRSKVRWRGIKMHWGAHPEWAHNAKLVEWGLGVAKQLKVPVLLHTGNNDNCHAGKFAGIIQNNNDLTFVLAHGRPIEEAIELINKCSNVFVDTAFMPMSDLNYLLDEGLIDKVLFGTDVPINRVYYKDLDTVSYIKNQVDNVRSLGGCNASLIFNHCVYQSSNISN
;
A
#
# COMPACT_ATOMS: atom_id res chain seq x y z
N MET A 1 17.65 7.68 -1.57
CA MET A 1 16.45 7.73 -0.68
C MET A 1 15.70 6.42 -0.87
N ILE A 2 15.21 5.81 0.21
CA ILE A 2 14.41 4.58 0.14
C ILE A 2 13.04 4.87 0.73
N ILE A 3 11.97 4.74 -0.07
CA ILE A 3 10.59 4.91 0.38
C ILE A 3 9.93 3.53 0.42
N ASP A 4 9.41 3.15 1.59
CA ASP A 4 8.55 1.98 1.71
C ASP A 4 7.10 2.35 1.38
N ASN A 5 6.60 1.83 0.26
CA ASN A 5 5.26 2.17 -0.24
C ASN A 5 4.13 1.31 0.36
N HIS A 6 4.45 0.36 1.26
CA HIS A 6 3.46 -0.54 1.82
C HIS A 6 3.79 -0.94 3.27
N VAL A 7 3.27 -0.16 4.21
CA VAL A 7 3.49 -0.35 5.65
C VAL A 7 2.18 -0.30 6.41
N HIS A 8 2.12 -0.97 7.55
CA HIS A 8 0.96 -0.98 8.43
C HIS A 8 1.32 -0.63 9.87
N VAL A 9 0.33 -0.12 10.58
CA VAL A 9 0.30 0.01 12.05
C VAL A 9 -1.05 -0.45 12.57
N GLY A 10 -1.18 -0.62 13.88
CA GLY A 10 -2.45 -0.93 14.51
C GLY A 10 -2.58 -2.39 14.96
N TRP A 11 -3.80 -2.90 14.99
CA TRP A 11 -4.12 -4.23 15.50
C TRP A 11 -3.98 -5.31 14.43
N PHE A 12 -3.18 -6.32 14.73
CA PHE A 12 -3.00 -7.54 13.94
C PHE A 12 -3.34 -8.78 14.79
N THR A 13 -3.24 -9.96 14.20
CA THR A 13 -3.50 -11.23 14.88
C THR A 13 -2.52 -11.54 16.00
N ASP A 14 -1.30 -11.03 15.92
CA ASP A 14 -0.23 -11.19 16.91
C ASP A 14 -0.17 -10.05 17.95
N GLY A 15 -1.02 -9.01 17.80
CA GLY A 15 -1.11 -7.91 18.76
C GLY A 15 -1.19 -6.52 18.14
N TYR A 16 -0.90 -5.52 18.96
CA TYR A 16 -0.89 -4.10 18.55
C TYR A 16 0.52 -3.65 18.21
N HIS A 17 0.70 -3.18 16.97
CA HIS A 17 1.93 -2.59 16.48
C HIS A 17 1.82 -1.07 16.48
N SER A 18 2.55 -0.44 17.38
CA SER A 18 2.45 1.00 17.59
C SER A 18 3.12 1.79 16.46
N PRO A 19 2.64 3.03 16.19
CA PRO A 19 3.29 3.93 15.26
C PRO A 19 4.79 4.12 15.50
N ARG A 20 5.20 4.19 16.76
CA ARG A 20 6.63 4.35 17.13
C ARG A 20 7.45 3.12 16.81
N GLU A 21 6.97 1.95 17.20
CA GLU A 21 7.66 0.69 16.94
C GLU A 21 7.94 0.53 15.45
N VAL A 22 6.90 0.68 14.61
CA VAL A 22 7.03 0.54 13.16
C VAL A 22 7.97 1.61 12.59
N TRP A 23 7.78 2.88 12.95
CA TRP A 23 8.65 3.97 12.50
C TRP A 23 10.12 3.72 12.83
N TYR A 24 10.45 3.33 14.07
CA TYR A 24 11.83 3.10 14.45
C TYR A 24 12.44 1.85 13.81
N SER A 25 11.63 0.81 13.55
CA SER A 25 12.09 -0.36 12.78
C SER A 25 12.47 0.01 11.36
N GLU A 26 11.63 0.81 10.68
CA GLU A 26 11.92 1.35 9.34
C GLU A 26 13.21 2.17 9.31
N MET A 27 13.33 3.14 10.22
CA MET A 27 14.54 3.99 10.31
C MET A 27 15.80 3.17 10.62
N ALA A 28 15.72 2.19 11.52
CA ALA A 28 16.84 1.30 11.86
C ALA A 28 17.28 0.40 10.69
N ALA A 29 16.35 0.14 9.77
CA ALA A 29 16.62 -0.61 8.55
C ALA A 29 17.14 0.27 7.39
N GLY A 30 17.18 1.60 7.55
CA GLY A 30 17.68 2.54 6.56
C GLY A 30 16.62 3.05 5.59
N ILE A 31 15.33 2.93 5.94
CA ILE A 31 14.22 3.50 5.19
C ILE A 31 14.10 4.99 5.48
N ASP A 32 13.91 5.81 4.47
CA ASP A 32 13.84 7.27 4.60
C ASP A 32 12.40 7.79 4.79
N GLY A 33 11.40 7.08 4.27
CA GLY A 33 9.98 7.46 4.39
C GLY A 33 9.06 6.28 4.10
N MET A 34 7.78 6.39 4.48
CA MET A 34 6.86 5.28 4.34
C MET A 34 5.41 5.69 4.01
N ALA A 35 4.76 4.93 3.13
CA ALA A 35 3.33 4.98 2.90
C ALA A 35 2.64 3.97 3.83
N VAL A 36 1.78 4.45 4.70
CA VAL A 36 1.30 3.66 5.84
C VAL A 36 -0.21 3.71 6.01
N SER A 37 -0.81 2.55 6.22
CA SER A 37 -2.22 2.41 6.57
C SER A 37 -2.39 1.73 7.93
N SER A 38 -3.55 1.98 8.58
CA SER A 38 -3.85 1.38 9.88
C SER A 38 -4.85 0.23 9.74
N THR A 39 -4.50 -0.92 10.28
CA THR A 39 -5.38 -2.09 10.41
C THR A 39 -6.46 -1.91 11.47
N SER A 40 -6.29 -0.95 12.40
CA SER A 40 -7.34 -0.57 13.36
C SER A 40 -8.66 -0.17 12.68
N THR A 41 -8.61 0.19 11.38
CA THR A 41 -9.81 0.44 10.57
C THR A 41 -10.69 -0.79 10.43
N CYS A 42 -10.11 -1.98 10.30
CA CYS A 42 -10.86 -3.25 10.15
C CYS A 42 -11.68 -3.57 11.40
N ALA A 43 -11.22 -3.12 12.58
CA ALA A 43 -11.94 -3.20 13.84
C ALA A 43 -12.86 -1.98 14.11
N GLU A 44 -13.06 -1.11 13.11
CA GLU A 44 -13.87 0.11 13.20
C GLU A 44 -13.40 1.13 14.27
N LEU A 45 -12.14 1.08 14.64
CA LEU A 45 -11.53 1.94 15.66
C LEU A 45 -11.07 3.29 15.07
N TYR A 46 -11.95 4.02 14.40
CA TYR A 46 -11.62 5.22 13.61
C TYR A 46 -10.89 6.32 14.39
N LYS A 47 -11.21 6.48 15.69
CA LYS A 47 -10.49 7.43 16.57
C LYS A 47 -9.04 6.98 16.80
N VAL A 48 -8.81 5.67 16.90
CA VAL A 48 -7.47 5.08 17.03
C VAL A 48 -6.67 5.32 15.76
N VAL A 49 -7.25 5.03 14.59
CA VAL A 49 -6.61 5.29 13.28
C VAL A 49 -6.13 6.73 13.15
N VAL A 50 -6.98 7.70 13.48
CA VAL A 50 -6.61 9.12 13.42
C VAL A 50 -5.47 9.44 14.39
N ARG A 51 -5.48 8.87 15.60
CA ARG A 51 -4.41 9.06 16.59
C ARG A 51 -3.09 8.47 16.09
N GLU A 52 -3.12 7.26 15.53
CA GLU A 52 -1.96 6.57 14.95
C GLU A 52 -1.33 7.39 13.82
N MET A 53 -2.13 7.85 12.86
CA MET A 53 -1.64 8.66 11.75
C MET A 53 -1.07 10.01 12.23
N ARG A 54 -1.71 10.67 13.18
CA ARG A 54 -1.18 11.91 13.77
C ARG A 54 0.13 11.71 14.51
N GLU A 55 0.26 10.59 15.22
CA GLU A 55 1.52 10.25 15.90
C GLU A 55 2.65 10.03 14.88
N LEU A 56 2.40 9.26 13.81
CA LEU A 56 3.35 9.07 12.72
C LEU A 56 3.78 10.39 12.09
N ILE A 57 2.81 11.25 11.75
CA ILE A 57 3.10 12.57 11.16
C ILE A 57 3.93 13.42 12.13
N ARG A 58 3.66 13.34 13.44
CA ARG A 58 4.43 14.09 14.45
C ARG A 58 5.89 13.64 14.53
N ILE A 59 6.18 12.35 14.39
CA ILE A 59 7.54 11.78 14.50
C ILE A 59 8.29 11.77 13.18
N GLY A 60 7.62 11.50 12.06
CA GLY A 60 8.22 11.34 10.73
C GLY A 60 8.08 12.56 9.82
N GLY A 61 7.17 13.49 10.14
CA GLY A 61 6.92 14.72 9.37
C GLY A 61 6.45 14.42 7.95
N ASN A 62 7.11 15.06 6.97
CA ASN A 62 6.82 14.94 5.54
C ASN A 62 7.27 13.60 4.92
N ARG A 63 7.92 12.75 5.68
CA ARG A 63 8.33 11.40 5.29
C ARG A 63 7.22 10.35 5.48
N ILE A 64 6.07 10.76 6.00
CA ILE A 64 4.89 9.91 6.21
C ILE A 64 3.84 10.22 5.15
N TYR A 65 3.38 9.18 4.46
CA TYR A 65 2.31 9.22 3.46
C TYR A 65 1.11 8.41 3.97
N PRO A 66 0.16 9.01 4.69
CA PRO A 66 -0.98 8.31 5.26
C PRO A 66 -1.91 7.74 4.17
N ILE A 67 -2.18 6.45 4.23
CA ILE A 67 -3.11 5.74 3.35
C ILE A 67 -4.40 5.45 4.14
N LEU A 68 -5.53 5.91 3.63
CA LEU A 68 -6.83 5.63 4.23
C LEU A 68 -7.32 4.24 3.78
N TRP A 69 -7.29 3.29 4.69
CA TRP A 69 -7.88 1.98 4.42
C TRP A 69 -9.41 2.07 4.50
N LEU A 70 -10.07 1.97 3.34
CA LEU A 70 -11.52 1.96 3.24
C LEU A 70 -12.06 0.55 3.53
N THR A 71 -13.15 0.51 4.27
CA THR A 71 -13.90 -0.72 4.53
C THR A 71 -15.37 -0.57 4.10
N PRO A 72 -16.04 -1.66 3.68
CA PRO A 72 -17.47 -1.66 3.36
C PRO A 72 -18.35 -1.08 4.47
N LYS A 73 -17.95 -1.28 5.72
CA LYS A 73 -18.65 -0.76 6.89
C LYS A 73 -18.64 0.78 6.97
N MET A 74 -17.60 1.44 6.45
CA MET A 74 -17.56 2.91 6.41
C MET A 74 -18.65 3.51 5.52
N MET A 75 -19.01 2.86 4.41
CA MET A 75 -20.13 3.29 3.58
C MET A 75 -21.46 3.20 4.33
N LYS A 76 -21.67 2.12 5.10
CA LYS A 76 -22.89 1.92 5.91
C LYS A 76 -22.94 2.91 7.08
N ARG A 77 -21.78 3.19 7.70
CA ARG A 77 -21.64 4.13 8.82
C ARG A 77 -21.37 5.54 8.31
N ARG A 78 -22.42 6.26 7.93
CA ARG A 78 -22.35 7.60 7.30
C ARG A 78 -21.45 8.62 7.99
N TYR A 79 -21.15 8.46 9.27
CA TYR A 79 -20.26 9.35 10.01
C TYR A 79 -18.76 9.01 9.86
N ALA A 80 -18.42 7.75 9.53
CA ALA A 80 -17.05 7.26 9.62
C ALA A 80 -16.12 7.95 8.63
N LEU A 81 -16.44 7.95 7.34
CA LEU A 81 -15.63 8.63 6.33
C LEU A 81 -15.55 10.14 6.57
N PRO A 82 -16.65 10.90 6.79
CA PRO A 82 -16.56 12.33 7.12
C PRO A 82 -15.69 12.61 8.36
N PHE A 83 -15.74 11.77 9.39
CA PHE A 83 -14.87 11.90 10.57
C PHE A 83 -13.40 11.75 10.17
N MET A 84 -13.05 10.75 9.38
CA MET A 84 -11.68 10.53 8.91
C MET A 84 -11.18 11.69 8.05
N LEU A 85 -11.99 12.19 7.13
CA LEU A 85 -11.62 13.30 6.24
C LEU A 85 -11.47 14.62 6.97
N ARG A 86 -12.29 14.88 8.00
CA ARG A 86 -12.19 16.09 8.85
C ARG A 86 -11.08 16.02 9.89
N SER A 87 -10.39 14.89 10.01
CA SER A 87 -9.38 14.66 11.05
C SER A 87 -8.10 15.49 10.94
N LYS A 88 -7.94 16.31 9.89
CA LYS A 88 -6.72 17.04 9.54
C LYS A 88 -5.52 16.13 9.16
N VAL A 89 -5.73 14.82 9.03
CA VAL A 89 -4.76 13.92 8.38
C VAL A 89 -4.84 14.17 6.88
N ARG A 90 -3.72 14.51 6.27
CA ARG A 90 -3.62 14.65 4.82
C ARG A 90 -3.44 13.25 4.22
N TRP A 91 -4.53 12.63 3.84
CA TRP A 91 -4.52 11.31 3.19
C TRP A 91 -3.84 11.40 1.83
N ARG A 92 -2.94 10.45 1.56
CA ARG A 92 -2.10 10.40 0.36
C ARG A 92 -2.43 9.24 -0.55
N GLY A 93 -3.27 8.34 -0.11
CA GLY A 93 -3.76 7.18 -0.86
C GLY A 93 -4.99 6.57 -0.20
N ILE A 94 -5.63 5.69 -0.95
CA ILE A 94 -6.73 4.84 -0.46
C ILE A 94 -6.25 3.39 -0.53
N LYS A 95 -6.50 2.58 0.51
CA LYS A 95 -6.35 1.11 0.45
C LYS A 95 -7.71 0.44 0.39
N MET A 96 -7.86 -0.50 -0.53
CA MET A 96 -9.02 -1.38 -0.65
C MET A 96 -8.54 -2.84 -0.67
N HIS A 97 -9.18 -3.72 0.12
CA HIS A 97 -8.67 -5.06 0.37
C HIS A 97 -9.79 -6.10 0.29
N TRP A 98 -9.88 -6.79 -0.85
CA TRP A 98 -10.94 -7.81 -1.10
C TRP A 98 -10.79 -9.04 -0.20
N GLY A 99 -9.57 -9.46 0.14
CA GLY A 99 -9.34 -10.61 1.03
C GLY A 99 -9.79 -10.35 2.47
N ALA A 100 -9.56 -9.11 2.99
CA ALA A 100 -10.04 -8.73 4.32
C ALA A 100 -11.55 -8.40 4.35
N HIS A 101 -12.11 -8.00 3.21
CA HIS A 101 -13.50 -7.56 3.06
C HIS A 101 -14.08 -8.10 1.76
N PRO A 102 -14.55 -9.37 1.73
CA PRO A 102 -15.06 -10.02 0.51
C PRO A 102 -16.28 -9.31 -0.13
N GLU A 103 -16.97 -8.46 0.64
CA GLU A 103 -18.11 -7.68 0.14
C GLU A 103 -17.74 -6.78 -1.05
N TRP A 104 -16.47 -6.39 -1.18
CA TRP A 104 -15.99 -5.62 -2.33
C TRP A 104 -16.19 -6.38 -3.64
N ALA A 105 -15.94 -7.70 -3.66
CA ALA A 105 -16.00 -8.53 -4.87
C ALA A 105 -17.42 -8.65 -5.45
N HIS A 106 -18.44 -8.45 -4.64
CA HIS A 106 -19.83 -8.72 -4.99
C HIS A 106 -20.71 -7.46 -5.02
N ASN A 107 -20.12 -6.27 -4.90
CA ASN A 107 -20.90 -5.04 -4.81
C ASN A 107 -20.24 -3.89 -5.60
N ALA A 108 -20.65 -3.75 -6.86
CA ALA A 108 -20.15 -2.71 -7.75
C ALA A 108 -20.36 -1.29 -7.18
N LYS A 109 -21.51 -1.00 -6.55
CA LYS A 109 -21.78 0.32 -5.93
C LYS A 109 -20.80 0.64 -4.81
N LEU A 110 -20.36 -0.39 -4.07
CA LEU A 110 -19.35 -0.24 -3.02
C LEU A 110 -17.99 0.11 -3.62
N VAL A 111 -17.60 -0.57 -4.71
CA VAL A 111 -16.37 -0.28 -5.45
C VAL A 111 -16.39 1.14 -6.00
N GLU A 112 -17.49 1.53 -6.69
CA GLU A 112 -17.67 2.89 -7.21
C GLU A 112 -17.56 3.95 -6.11
N TRP A 113 -18.15 3.69 -4.93
CA TRP A 113 -18.02 4.59 -3.79
C TRP A 113 -16.54 4.74 -3.36
N GLY A 114 -15.80 3.63 -3.21
CA GLY A 114 -14.39 3.67 -2.83
C GLY A 114 -13.53 4.42 -3.83
N LEU A 115 -13.70 4.17 -5.12
CA LEU A 115 -13.02 4.89 -6.20
C LEU A 115 -13.42 6.37 -6.24
N GLY A 116 -14.70 6.68 -5.97
CA GLY A 116 -15.19 8.05 -5.85
C GLY A 116 -14.47 8.84 -4.75
N VAL A 117 -14.16 8.19 -3.62
CA VAL A 117 -13.35 8.80 -2.55
C VAL A 117 -11.93 9.09 -3.04
N ALA A 118 -11.29 8.15 -3.76
CA ALA A 118 -9.96 8.36 -4.32
C ALA A 118 -9.93 9.52 -5.33
N LYS A 119 -10.91 9.60 -6.23
CA LYS A 119 -11.08 10.70 -7.19
C LYS A 119 -11.27 12.04 -6.50
N GLN A 120 -12.14 12.10 -5.48
CA GLN A 120 -12.37 13.33 -4.70
C GLN A 120 -11.10 13.83 -4.02
N LEU A 121 -10.29 12.93 -3.48
CA LEU A 121 -9.02 13.24 -2.82
C LEU A 121 -7.86 13.43 -3.80
N LYS A 122 -8.02 13.01 -5.06
CA LYS A 122 -6.97 12.97 -6.09
C LYS A 122 -5.74 12.18 -5.66
N VAL A 123 -5.97 10.98 -5.15
CA VAL A 123 -4.92 10.11 -4.61
C VAL A 123 -4.93 8.72 -5.24
N PRO A 124 -3.79 8.02 -5.26
CA PRO A 124 -3.69 6.64 -5.73
C PRO A 124 -4.51 5.66 -4.91
N VAL A 125 -4.80 4.51 -5.53
CA VAL A 125 -5.51 3.38 -4.90
C VAL A 125 -4.58 2.18 -4.78
N LEU A 126 -4.32 1.74 -3.55
CA LEU A 126 -3.62 0.49 -3.24
C LEU A 126 -4.64 -0.65 -3.18
N LEU A 127 -4.57 -1.56 -4.13
CA LEU A 127 -5.40 -2.76 -4.24
C LEU A 127 -4.62 -3.97 -3.73
N HIS A 128 -5.14 -4.66 -2.73
CA HIS A 128 -4.54 -5.91 -2.31
C HIS A 128 -4.70 -6.99 -3.38
N THR A 129 -3.60 -7.58 -3.83
CA THR A 129 -3.61 -8.78 -4.66
C THR A 129 -3.07 -10.00 -3.90
N GLY A 130 -3.48 -11.20 -4.29
CA GLY A 130 -3.10 -12.42 -3.59
C GLY A 130 -3.54 -13.68 -4.33
N ASN A 131 -3.25 -14.84 -3.74
CA ASN A 131 -3.57 -16.14 -4.34
C ASN A 131 -5.04 -16.58 -4.16
N ASN A 132 -5.87 -15.76 -3.51
CA ASN A 132 -7.31 -15.99 -3.45
C ASN A 132 -7.95 -15.46 -4.72
N ASP A 133 -8.82 -16.24 -5.36
CA ASP A 133 -9.46 -15.90 -6.64
C ASP A 133 -10.11 -14.51 -6.68
N ASN A 134 -10.65 -14.04 -5.56
CA ASN A 134 -11.23 -12.69 -5.46
C ASN A 134 -10.18 -11.57 -5.43
N CYS A 135 -8.90 -11.92 -5.22
CA CYS A 135 -7.79 -10.98 -5.09
C CYS A 135 -6.76 -11.10 -6.22
N HIS A 136 -6.98 -11.96 -7.22
CA HIS A 136 -6.10 -12.04 -8.38
C HIS A 136 -6.04 -10.70 -9.11
N ALA A 137 -4.84 -10.32 -9.58
CA ALA A 137 -4.61 -9.04 -10.25
C ALA A 137 -5.57 -8.82 -11.42
N GLY A 138 -5.82 -9.84 -12.24
CA GLY A 138 -6.71 -9.78 -13.40
C GLY A 138 -8.17 -9.46 -13.06
N LYS A 139 -8.62 -9.73 -11.82
CA LYS A 139 -9.97 -9.35 -11.36
C LYS A 139 -10.19 -7.84 -11.33
N PHE A 140 -9.11 -7.08 -11.25
CA PHE A 140 -9.17 -5.62 -11.23
C PHE A 140 -9.11 -4.98 -12.62
N ALA A 141 -8.93 -5.79 -13.70
CA ALA A 141 -8.76 -5.27 -15.06
C ALA A 141 -9.86 -4.29 -15.48
N GLY A 142 -11.12 -4.66 -15.34
CA GLY A 142 -12.26 -3.79 -15.69
C GLY A 142 -12.32 -2.53 -14.81
N ILE A 143 -11.98 -2.63 -13.53
CA ILE A 143 -11.93 -1.49 -12.61
C ILE A 143 -10.84 -0.51 -13.06
N ILE A 144 -9.66 -1.00 -13.36
CA ILE A 144 -8.50 -0.19 -13.73
C ILE A 144 -8.72 0.48 -15.09
N GLN A 145 -9.15 -0.27 -16.10
CA GLN A 145 -9.38 0.23 -17.46
C GLN A 145 -10.46 1.32 -17.52
N ASN A 146 -11.51 1.20 -16.69
CA ASN A 146 -12.58 2.18 -16.61
C ASN A 146 -12.26 3.41 -15.73
N ASN A 147 -11.08 3.45 -15.10
CA ASN A 147 -10.65 4.54 -14.21
C ASN A 147 -9.19 4.95 -14.51
N ASN A 148 -8.89 5.26 -15.76
CA ASN A 148 -7.57 5.66 -16.22
C ASN A 148 -7.08 7.01 -15.65
N ASP A 149 -7.97 7.76 -15.02
CA ASP A 149 -7.71 8.99 -14.28
C ASP A 149 -7.17 8.75 -12.84
N LEU A 150 -7.17 7.49 -12.38
CA LEU A 150 -6.60 7.09 -11.10
C LEU A 150 -5.29 6.31 -11.31
N THR A 151 -4.35 6.47 -10.38
CA THR A 151 -3.19 5.59 -10.27
C THR A 151 -3.53 4.41 -9.37
N PHE A 152 -3.18 3.20 -9.81
CA PHE A 152 -3.37 1.97 -9.05
C PHE A 152 -2.05 1.32 -8.68
N VAL A 153 -1.95 0.85 -7.45
CA VAL A 153 -0.85 0.01 -6.97
C VAL A 153 -1.41 -1.37 -6.65
N LEU A 154 -0.93 -2.39 -7.32
CA LEU A 154 -1.24 -3.79 -7.03
C LEU A 154 -0.29 -4.28 -5.93
N ALA A 155 -0.76 -4.30 -4.68
CA ALA A 155 0.04 -4.81 -3.59
C ALA A 155 0.40 -6.28 -3.85
N HIS A 156 1.69 -6.64 -3.72
CA HIS A 156 2.24 -7.97 -3.98
C HIS A 156 2.29 -8.42 -5.44
N GLY A 157 1.54 -7.80 -6.36
CA GLY A 157 1.52 -8.14 -7.79
C GLY A 157 1.13 -9.58 -8.11
N ARG A 158 0.06 -10.13 -7.49
CA ARG A 158 -0.27 -11.56 -7.61
C ARG A 158 -1.58 -11.85 -8.34
N PRO A 159 -1.63 -12.88 -9.21
CA PRO A 159 -0.48 -13.58 -9.82
C PRO A 159 0.35 -12.62 -10.67
N ILE A 160 1.65 -12.90 -10.79
CA ILE A 160 2.58 -11.96 -11.45
C ILE A 160 2.30 -11.81 -12.95
N GLU A 161 1.92 -12.88 -13.63
CA GLU A 161 1.58 -12.84 -15.05
C GLU A 161 0.39 -11.91 -15.32
N GLU A 162 -0.64 -11.98 -14.49
CA GLU A 162 -1.82 -11.11 -14.59
C GLU A 162 -1.47 -9.65 -14.27
N ALA A 163 -0.57 -9.41 -13.31
CA ALA A 163 -0.09 -8.07 -12.98
C ALA A 163 0.73 -7.47 -14.14
N ILE A 164 1.64 -8.23 -14.76
CA ILE A 164 2.40 -7.84 -15.96
C ILE A 164 1.45 -7.50 -17.11
N GLU A 165 0.45 -8.34 -17.35
CA GLU A 165 -0.55 -8.08 -18.39
C GLU A 165 -1.28 -6.75 -18.15
N LEU A 166 -1.64 -6.42 -16.91
CA LEU A 166 -2.28 -5.16 -16.56
C LEU A 166 -1.35 -3.96 -16.72
N ILE A 167 -0.10 -4.07 -16.31
CA ILE A 167 0.90 -3.01 -16.46
C ILE A 167 1.14 -2.69 -17.93
N ASN A 168 1.22 -3.72 -18.78
CA ASN A 168 1.41 -3.55 -20.23
C ASN A 168 0.19 -2.91 -20.91
N LYS A 169 -1.03 -3.15 -20.40
CA LYS A 169 -2.27 -2.59 -20.96
C LYS A 169 -2.62 -1.21 -20.40
N CYS A 170 -2.16 -0.88 -19.19
CA CYS A 170 -2.61 0.29 -18.44
C CYS A 170 -1.41 1.03 -17.84
N SER A 171 -1.09 2.21 -18.39
CA SER A 171 0.06 3.03 -17.96
C SER A 171 -0.03 3.52 -16.51
N ASN A 172 -1.23 3.52 -15.92
CA ASN A 172 -1.55 3.99 -14.57
C ASN A 172 -1.45 2.90 -13.49
N VAL A 173 -0.84 1.72 -13.81
CA VAL A 173 -0.67 0.59 -12.90
C VAL A 173 0.78 0.47 -12.45
N PHE A 174 0.96 0.20 -11.16
CA PHE A 174 2.22 -0.12 -10.49
C PHE A 174 2.04 -1.38 -9.64
N VAL A 175 3.16 -2.01 -9.26
CA VAL A 175 3.19 -3.12 -8.28
C VAL A 175 4.16 -2.78 -7.15
N ASP A 176 3.98 -3.36 -5.97
CA ASP A 176 4.97 -3.27 -4.90
C ASP A 176 5.70 -4.61 -4.66
N THR A 177 6.88 -4.52 -4.04
CA THR A 177 7.73 -5.69 -3.78
C THR A 177 7.36 -6.45 -2.51
N ALA A 178 6.32 -6.04 -1.78
CA ALA A 178 5.93 -6.67 -0.53
C ALA A 178 5.64 -8.17 -0.73
N PHE A 179 6.38 -9.03 -0.02
CA PHE A 179 6.30 -10.49 -0.18
C PHE A 179 6.46 -11.01 -1.61
N MET A 180 7.06 -10.23 -2.51
CA MET A 180 7.32 -10.65 -3.87
C MET A 180 8.56 -11.57 -3.92
N PRO A 181 8.47 -12.79 -4.50
CA PRO A 181 9.64 -13.62 -4.72
C PRO A 181 10.64 -12.97 -5.68
N MET A 182 11.92 -13.26 -5.52
CA MET A 182 12.96 -12.77 -6.45
C MET A 182 12.75 -13.23 -7.89
N SER A 183 12.13 -14.40 -8.11
CA SER A 183 11.74 -14.87 -9.44
C SER A 183 10.81 -13.89 -10.14
N ASP A 184 9.81 -13.40 -9.41
CA ASP A 184 8.79 -12.48 -9.94
C ASP A 184 9.38 -11.09 -10.19
N LEU A 185 10.26 -10.64 -9.29
CA LEU A 185 10.97 -9.38 -9.45
C LEU A 185 11.93 -9.41 -10.66
N ASN A 186 12.65 -10.53 -10.87
CA ASN A 186 13.47 -10.75 -12.06
C ASN A 186 12.61 -10.80 -13.32
N TYR A 187 11.43 -11.42 -13.27
CA TYR A 187 10.52 -11.46 -14.40
C TYR A 187 10.07 -10.04 -14.80
N LEU A 188 9.72 -9.18 -13.84
CA LEU A 188 9.42 -7.76 -14.12
C LEU A 188 10.61 -7.03 -14.75
N LEU A 189 11.84 -7.35 -14.31
CA LEU A 189 13.06 -6.79 -14.88
C LEU A 189 13.26 -7.23 -16.33
N ASP A 190 13.10 -8.53 -16.62
CA ASP A 190 13.27 -9.11 -17.96
C ASP A 190 12.22 -8.57 -18.95
N GLU A 191 11.01 -8.27 -18.47
CA GLU A 191 9.94 -7.58 -19.24
C GLU A 191 10.17 -6.06 -19.40
N GLY A 192 11.23 -5.50 -18.80
CA GLY A 192 11.54 -4.07 -18.89
C GLY A 192 10.59 -3.16 -18.07
N LEU A 193 9.91 -3.71 -17.05
CA LEU A 193 8.87 -3.03 -16.27
C LEU A 193 9.34 -2.51 -14.91
N ILE A 194 10.65 -2.38 -14.71
CA ILE A 194 11.22 -2.03 -13.41
C ILE A 194 10.80 -0.61 -12.93
N ASP A 195 10.49 0.28 -13.85
CA ASP A 195 9.95 1.61 -13.57
C ASP A 195 8.51 1.60 -13.05
N LYS A 196 7.84 0.46 -13.12
CA LYS A 196 6.49 0.21 -12.57
C LYS A 196 6.52 -0.47 -11.21
N VAL A 197 7.71 -0.76 -10.68
CA VAL A 197 7.89 -1.42 -9.39
C VAL A 197 8.16 -0.39 -8.30
N LEU A 198 7.46 -0.53 -7.19
CA LEU A 198 7.63 0.26 -5.97
C LEU A 198 8.22 -0.62 -4.88
N PHE A 199 9.17 -0.10 -4.10
CA PHE A 199 9.61 -0.81 -2.92
C PHE A 199 8.48 -0.84 -1.88
N GLY A 200 8.18 -1.99 -1.32
CA GLY A 200 7.20 -2.20 -0.25
C GLY A 200 7.55 -3.42 0.57
N THR A 201 7.29 -3.42 1.87
CA THR A 201 7.61 -4.52 2.78
C THR A 201 6.41 -5.22 3.38
N ASP A 202 5.27 -4.52 3.49
CA ASP A 202 4.06 -4.96 4.21
C ASP A 202 4.32 -5.23 5.71
N VAL A 203 5.33 -4.59 6.31
CA VAL A 203 5.53 -4.71 7.76
C VAL A 203 4.37 -4.09 8.53
N PRO A 204 4.00 -4.63 9.70
CA PRO A 204 4.63 -5.72 10.45
C PRO A 204 4.06 -7.13 10.17
N ILE A 205 3.36 -7.33 9.05
CA ILE A 205 2.79 -8.65 8.65
C ILE A 205 3.86 -9.74 8.58
N ASN A 206 5.13 -9.38 8.32
CA ASN A 206 6.26 -10.31 8.38
C ASN A 206 6.29 -11.14 9.68
N ARG A 207 5.87 -10.59 10.81
CA ARG A 207 5.86 -11.28 12.12
C ARG A 207 4.88 -12.46 12.17
N VAL A 208 3.86 -12.44 11.31
CA VAL A 208 2.92 -13.57 11.18
C VAL A 208 3.53 -14.72 10.41
N TYR A 209 4.29 -14.41 9.34
CA TYR A 209 4.83 -15.40 8.39
C TYR A 209 6.28 -15.82 8.69
N TYR A 210 7.09 -14.91 9.25
CA TYR A 210 8.52 -15.10 9.52
C TYR A 210 8.80 -14.87 11.01
N LYS A 211 8.26 -15.73 11.88
CA LYS A 211 8.28 -15.58 13.35
C LYS A 211 9.68 -15.50 13.94
N ASP A 212 10.65 -16.14 13.30
CA ASP A 212 12.04 -16.20 13.76
C ASP A 212 12.89 -15.01 13.25
N LEU A 213 12.31 -14.11 12.47
CA LEU A 213 13.00 -12.96 11.89
C LEU A 213 12.42 -11.66 12.47
N ASP A 214 13.26 -10.88 13.14
CA ASP A 214 12.84 -9.55 13.62
C ASP A 214 12.55 -8.60 12.46
N THR A 215 11.71 -7.59 12.71
CA THR A 215 11.22 -6.69 11.67
C THR A 215 12.34 -5.90 10.98
N VAL A 216 13.37 -5.48 11.72
CA VAL A 216 14.50 -4.71 11.15
C VAL A 216 15.31 -5.59 10.19
N SER A 217 15.62 -6.82 10.60
CA SER A 217 16.33 -7.79 9.77
C SER A 217 15.51 -8.17 8.53
N TYR A 218 14.19 -8.33 8.68
CA TYR A 218 13.29 -8.57 7.54
C TYR A 218 13.36 -7.43 6.52
N ILE A 219 13.20 -6.18 6.94
CA ILE A 219 13.26 -5.01 6.05
C ILE A 219 14.62 -4.94 5.34
N LYS A 220 15.74 -5.13 6.09
CA LYS A 220 17.08 -5.14 5.49
C LYS A 220 17.23 -6.21 4.41
N ASN A 221 16.72 -7.41 4.65
CA ASN A 221 16.72 -8.48 3.64
C ASN A 221 15.94 -8.07 2.38
N GLN A 222 14.77 -7.41 2.53
CA GLN A 222 14.01 -6.90 1.38
C GLN A 222 14.79 -5.82 0.62
N VAL A 223 15.46 -4.92 1.33
CA VAL A 223 16.34 -3.90 0.72
C VAL A 223 17.49 -4.55 -0.04
N ASP A 224 18.15 -5.57 0.54
CA ASP A 224 19.27 -6.25 -0.08
C ASP A 224 18.83 -7.07 -1.32
N ASN A 225 17.63 -7.67 -1.29
CA ASN A 225 17.02 -8.30 -2.45
C ASN A 225 16.89 -7.32 -3.63
N VAL A 226 16.34 -6.13 -3.38
CA VAL A 226 16.21 -5.11 -4.43
C VAL A 226 17.58 -4.60 -4.88
N ARG A 227 18.55 -4.41 -3.98
CA ARG A 227 19.91 -4.01 -4.33
C ARG A 227 20.63 -5.00 -5.23
N SER A 228 20.32 -6.29 -5.13
CA SER A 228 20.91 -7.34 -5.96
C SER A 228 20.58 -7.21 -7.46
N LEU A 229 19.53 -6.43 -7.82
CA LEU A 229 19.19 -6.11 -9.21
C LEU A 229 20.15 -5.12 -9.88
N GLY A 230 21.14 -4.60 -9.15
CA GLY A 230 22.08 -3.59 -9.62
C GLY A 230 21.64 -2.15 -9.35
N GLY A 231 22.62 -1.26 -9.23
CA GLY A 231 22.42 0.08 -8.66
C GLY A 231 21.39 0.95 -9.38
N CYS A 232 21.32 0.88 -10.72
CA CYS A 232 20.36 1.66 -11.50
C CYS A 232 18.92 1.19 -11.24
N ASN A 233 18.66 -0.12 -11.37
CA ASN A 233 17.35 -0.72 -11.17
C ASN A 233 16.86 -0.52 -9.72
N ALA A 234 17.72 -0.80 -8.74
CA ALA A 234 17.42 -0.58 -7.33
C ALA A 234 17.06 0.89 -7.05
N SER A 235 17.75 1.82 -7.67
CA SER A 235 17.48 3.26 -7.52
C SER A 235 16.10 3.66 -8.04
N LEU A 236 15.65 3.09 -9.16
CA LEU A 236 14.31 3.31 -9.70
C LEU A 236 13.25 2.84 -8.70
N ILE A 237 13.38 1.61 -8.19
CA ILE A 237 12.43 1.02 -7.25
C ILE A 237 12.40 1.81 -5.93
N PHE A 238 13.55 2.15 -5.36
CA PHE A 238 13.63 2.79 -4.04
C PHE A 238 13.13 4.23 -4.02
N ASN A 239 13.41 4.99 -5.08
CA ASN A 239 13.06 6.42 -5.10
C ASN A 239 11.64 6.68 -5.60
N HIS A 240 10.97 5.67 -6.13
CA HIS A 240 9.62 5.82 -6.66
C HIS A 240 8.58 5.78 -5.54
N CYS A 241 7.76 6.82 -5.47
CA CYS A 241 6.64 6.91 -4.54
C CYS A 241 5.47 7.64 -5.21
N VAL A 242 4.43 6.90 -5.53
CA VAL A 242 3.21 7.45 -6.16
C VAL A 242 2.36 8.28 -5.20
N TYR A 243 2.63 8.21 -3.89
CA TYR A 243 1.90 8.94 -2.84
C TYR A 243 2.47 10.31 -2.53
N GLN A 244 3.59 10.68 -3.15
CA GLN A 244 4.08 12.06 -3.12
C GLN A 244 3.11 12.92 -3.94
N SER A 245 2.57 14.00 -3.36
CA SER A 245 1.78 14.93 -4.18
C SER A 245 2.68 15.53 -5.25
N SER A 246 2.34 15.35 -6.53
CA SER A 246 2.67 16.35 -7.54
C SER A 246 2.24 17.70 -6.97
N ASN A 247 3.14 18.67 -6.93
CA ASN A 247 2.90 20.02 -6.42
C ASN A 247 1.52 20.52 -6.86
N ILE A 248 0.55 20.47 -5.95
CA ILE A 248 -0.61 21.35 -6.05
C ILE A 248 -0.05 22.68 -5.53
N SER A 249 0.48 23.49 -6.45
CA SER A 249 0.65 24.92 -6.23
C SER A 249 -0.66 25.46 -5.66
N ASN A 250 -0.57 25.99 -4.44
CA ASN A 250 -1.64 26.72 -3.76
C ASN A 250 -2.18 27.85 -4.63
#